data_8a69eae77d533d2c3ff507ea7663eafa
#
_entry.id   8a69eae77d533d2c3ff507ea7663eafa
#
_cell.length_a   1.000
_cell.length_b   1.000
_cell.length_c   1.000
_cell.angle_alpha   90.00
_cell.angle_beta   90.00
_cell.angle_gamma   90.00
#
_symmetry.space_group_name_H-M   'P 1'
#
loop_
_entity.id
_entity.type
_entity.pdbx_description
1 polymer ?
#
loop_
_entity_poly.entity_id
_entity_poly.type
_entity_poly.pdbx_seq_one_letter_code
_entity_poly.pdbx_strand_id
1 'polypeptide(L)'
;MRKLFLASLLILGFIVSNGQSKSANSASYNTALGVKFYPGGITLKHFFNGTSNAGELIGYFWNRGFRITGLYEIHGNFNGAPGLKWYVGPGAHIGFYDYYTRNYHIDGTYFGVDGVLGLDYKFNGAPINMSIDWQPSFEFGDYVGFVGSWGGIAIRYTF
;
A
#
# COMPACT_ATOMS: atom_id res chain seq x y z
N MET A 1 13.74 21.40 -12.51
CA MET A 1 13.32 20.15 -11.83
C MET A 1 12.61 20.40 -10.49
N ARG A 2 13.10 21.28 -9.59
CA ARG A 2 12.42 21.59 -8.29
C ARG A 2 11.00 22.20 -8.44
N LYS A 3 10.72 22.96 -9.50
CA LYS A 3 9.40 23.61 -9.72
C LYS A 3 8.33 22.63 -10.21
N LEU A 4 8.70 21.55 -10.90
CA LEU A 4 7.79 20.47 -11.31
C LEU A 4 7.38 19.58 -10.12
N PHE A 5 8.28 19.40 -9.15
CA PHE A 5 7.98 18.63 -7.93
C PHE A 5 6.97 19.34 -7.02
N LEU A 6 7.08 20.68 -6.92
CA LEU A 6 6.12 21.49 -6.15
C LEU A 6 4.74 21.56 -6.81
N ALA A 7 4.68 21.57 -8.14
CA ALA A 7 3.41 21.57 -8.86
C ALA A 7 2.67 20.23 -8.74
N SER A 8 3.39 19.09 -8.75
CA SER A 8 2.79 17.78 -8.55
C SER A 8 2.27 17.60 -7.12
N LEU A 9 2.96 18.16 -6.13
CA LEU A 9 2.52 18.13 -4.73
C LEU A 9 1.24 18.95 -4.50
N LEU A 10 1.10 20.10 -5.20
CA LEU A 10 -0.08 20.95 -5.15
C LEU A 10 -1.30 20.33 -5.85
N ILE A 11 -1.11 19.59 -6.94
CA ILE A 11 -2.19 18.91 -7.65
C ILE A 11 -2.71 17.73 -6.81
N LEU A 12 -1.82 16.99 -6.11
CA LEU A 12 -2.25 15.98 -5.14
C LEU A 12 -3.06 16.60 -3.99
N GLY A 13 -2.68 17.76 -3.49
CA GLY A 13 -3.40 18.48 -2.44
C GLY A 13 -4.83 18.90 -2.85
N PHE A 14 -5.06 19.23 -4.12
CA PHE A 14 -6.38 19.68 -4.61
C PHE A 14 -7.38 18.53 -4.80
N ILE A 15 -6.92 17.33 -5.12
CA ILE A 15 -7.77 16.13 -5.23
C ILE A 15 -8.27 15.69 -3.85
N VAL A 16 -7.48 15.95 -2.81
CA VAL A 16 -7.73 15.53 -1.43
C VAL A 16 -8.81 16.37 -0.73
N SER A 17 -9.04 17.63 -1.15
CA SER A 17 -9.92 18.56 -0.41
C SER A 17 -11.43 18.35 -0.62
N ASN A 18 -11.85 17.55 -1.59
CA ASN A 18 -13.26 17.34 -1.93
C ASN A 18 -13.90 16.06 -1.38
N GLY A 19 -13.16 15.28 -0.57
CA GLY A 19 -13.60 13.98 -0.08
C GLY A 19 -14.17 13.92 1.34
N GLN A 20 -14.44 15.05 1.98
CA GLN A 20 -14.95 15.06 3.36
C GLN A 20 -16.46 14.78 3.41
N SER A 21 -16.86 13.53 3.37
CA SER A 21 -18.17 13.08 3.78
C SER A 21 -18.18 12.82 5.29
N LYS A 22 -18.90 13.67 6.04
CA LYS A 22 -19.17 13.47 7.46
C LYS A 22 -20.17 12.33 7.63
N SER A 23 -19.71 11.16 8.02
CA SER A 23 -20.57 10.12 8.61
C SER A 23 -20.16 9.92 10.06
N ALA A 24 -21.06 10.28 10.96
CA ALA A 24 -20.94 9.99 12.39
C ALA A 24 -21.21 8.48 12.61
N ASN A 25 -20.37 7.82 13.41
CA ASN A 25 -20.46 6.46 13.92
C ASN A 25 -19.86 5.33 13.05
N SER A 26 -18.63 5.41 12.85
CA SER A 26 -17.59 4.36 12.68
C SER A 26 -16.39 5.08 12.12
N ALA A 27 -15.20 4.80 12.61
CA ALA A 27 -13.99 5.41 12.08
C ALA A 27 -13.75 4.91 10.64
N SER A 28 -14.60 5.31 9.72
CA SER A 28 -14.51 5.00 8.30
C SER A 28 -13.84 6.15 7.57
N TYR A 29 -12.92 5.82 6.73
CA TYR A 29 -12.30 6.74 5.78
C TYR A 29 -12.50 6.16 4.37
N ASN A 30 -12.48 7.00 3.36
CA ASN A 30 -12.56 6.52 1.98
C ASN A 30 -11.17 6.33 1.37
N THR A 31 -10.26 7.24 1.67
CA THR A 31 -8.91 7.21 1.09
C THR A 31 -7.87 7.45 2.17
N ALA A 32 -6.73 6.82 2.04
CA ALA A 32 -5.59 7.03 2.92
C ALA A 32 -4.28 6.98 2.13
N LEU A 33 -3.40 7.92 2.41
CA LEU A 33 -2.08 8.02 1.82
C LEU A 33 -1.02 8.03 2.91
N GLY A 34 0.05 7.30 2.74
CA GLY A 34 1.09 7.24 3.76
C GLY A 34 2.33 6.51 3.35
N VAL A 35 3.07 6.08 4.36
CA VAL A 35 4.33 5.37 4.21
C VAL A 35 4.20 3.96 4.76
N LYS A 36 4.93 3.04 4.14
CA LYS A 36 5.05 1.66 4.58
C LYS A 36 6.51 1.37 4.92
N PHE A 37 6.72 0.78 6.06
CA PHE A 37 8.02 0.40 6.58
C PHE A 37 8.25 -1.08 6.31
N TYR A 38 9.44 -1.39 5.82
CA TYR A 38 9.93 -2.70 5.42
C TYR A 38 9.29 -3.23 4.11
N PRO A 39 10.08 -3.18 3.03
CA PRO A 39 11.43 -2.59 2.93
C PRO A 39 11.46 -1.06 2.94
N GLY A 40 10.36 -0.40 2.71
CA GLY A 40 10.14 1.03 2.64
C GLY A 40 9.37 1.40 1.37
N GLY A 41 8.31 2.21 1.53
CA GLY A 41 7.47 2.57 0.40
C GLY A 41 6.42 3.62 0.71
N ILE A 42 5.70 3.99 -0.34
CA ILE A 42 4.53 4.86 -0.29
C ILE A 42 3.31 4.00 -0.58
N THR A 43 2.24 4.21 0.15
CA THR A 43 0.99 3.46 0.01
C THR A 43 -0.19 4.39 -0.14
N LEU A 44 -1.08 4.07 -1.09
CA LEU A 44 -2.38 4.70 -1.31
C LEU A 44 -3.45 3.62 -1.21
N LYS A 45 -4.35 3.75 -0.25
CA LYS A 45 -5.49 2.85 -0.04
C LYS A 45 -6.80 3.59 -0.28
N HIS A 46 -7.72 2.97 -1.01
CA HIS A 46 -9.04 3.54 -1.29
C HIS A 46 -10.14 2.49 -1.12
N PHE A 47 -11.11 2.77 -0.26
CA PHE A 47 -12.32 1.95 -0.08
C PHE A 47 -13.34 2.27 -1.15
N PHE A 48 -13.86 1.24 -1.80
CA PHE A 48 -14.92 1.38 -2.78
C PHE A 48 -16.24 1.70 -2.10
N ASN A 49 -16.97 2.67 -2.64
CA ASN A 49 -18.20 3.19 -2.05
C ASN A 49 -19.20 2.09 -1.69
N GLY A 50 -19.69 2.12 -0.44
CA GLY A 50 -20.70 1.20 0.08
C GLY A 50 -20.22 -0.24 0.30
N THR A 51 -18.92 -0.49 0.23
CA THR A 51 -18.37 -1.83 0.42
C THR A 51 -17.32 -1.85 1.53
N SER A 52 -17.01 -3.05 2.02
CA SER A 52 -15.86 -3.30 2.90
C SER A 52 -14.59 -3.62 2.12
N ASN A 53 -14.58 -3.37 0.82
CA ASN A 53 -13.47 -3.71 -0.06
C ASN A 53 -12.66 -2.46 -0.38
N ALA A 54 -11.35 -2.62 -0.45
CA ALA A 54 -10.43 -1.56 -0.80
C ALA A 54 -9.46 -1.99 -1.89
N GLY A 55 -8.99 -1.01 -2.66
CA GLY A 55 -7.79 -1.14 -3.49
C GLY A 55 -6.62 -0.48 -2.78
N GLU A 56 -5.47 -1.12 -2.73
CA GLU A 56 -4.23 -0.52 -2.25
C GLU A 56 -3.17 -0.56 -3.34
N LEU A 57 -2.52 0.57 -3.58
CA LEU A 57 -1.37 0.70 -4.46
C LEU A 57 -0.15 1.02 -3.61
N ILE A 58 0.91 0.24 -3.77
CA ILE A 58 2.13 0.39 -2.99
C ILE A 58 3.32 0.51 -3.95
N GLY A 59 4.12 1.57 -3.77
CA GLY A 59 5.43 1.69 -4.38
C GLY A 59 6.51 1.40 -3.35
N TYR A 60 7.18 0.26 -3.46
CA TYR A 60 8.32 -0.09 -2.64
C TYR A 60 9.62 0.37 -3.29
N PHE A 61 10.54 0.88 -2.47
CA PHE A 61 11.83 1.39 -2.92
C PHE A 61 12.94 0.83 -2.04
N TRP A 62 14.02 0.36 -2.67
CA TRP A 62 15.24 -0.05 -2.00
C TRP A 62 16.46 0.35 -2.83
N ASN A 63 17.64 0.17 -2.29
CA ASN A 63 18.88 0.74 -2.84
C ASN A 63 19.17 0.41 -4.33
N ARG A 64 18.59 -0.67 -4.88
CA ARG A 64 18.89 -1.14 -6.24
C ARG A 64 17.66 -1.62 -6.98
N GLY A 65 16.51 -1.08 -6.65
CA GLY A 65 15.28 -1.46 -7.33
C GLY A 65 14.04 -0.79 -6.78
N PHE A 66 12.97 -1.05 -7.48
CA PHE A 66 11.67 -0.63 -7.03
C PHE A 66 10.59 -1.65 -7.46
N ARG A 67 9.49 -1.71 -6.73
CA ARG A 67 8.35 -2.58 -7.01
C ARG A 67 7.07 -1.81 -6.85
N ILE A 68 6.16 -1.96 -7.81
CA ILE A 68 4.78 -1.50 -7.70
C ILE A 68 3.91 -2.73 -7.42
N THR A 69 3.10 -2.66 -6.37
CA THR A 69 2.15 -3.71 -5.99
C THR A 69 0.76 -3.12 -5.93
N GLY A 70 -0.19 -3.76 -6.60
CA GLY A 70 -1.62 -3.50 -6.49
C GLY A 70 -2.31 -4.61 -5.73
N LEU A 71 -3.10 -4.28 -4.71
CA LEU A 71 -3.85 -5.22 -3.89
C LEU A 71 -5.34 -4.92 -3.97
N TYR A 72 -6.15 -5.96 -3.97
CA TYR A 72 -7.58 -5.89 -3.72
C TYR A 72 -7.86 -6.52 -2.37
N GLU A 73 -8.40 -5.75 -1.44
CA GLU A 73 -8.54 -6.12 -0.04
C GLU A 73 -10.01 -6.24 0.36
N ILE A 74 -10.36 -7.33 1.00
CA ILE A 74 -11.65 -7.55 1.63
C ILE A 74 -11.46 -7.38 3.13
N HIS A 75 -12.18 -6.40 3.71
CA HIS A 75 -12.07 -6.08 5.13
C HIS A 75 -13.24 -6.64 5.92
N GLY A 76 -12.95 -7.11 7.14
CA GLY A 76 -13.95 -7.50 8.11
C GLY A 76 -13.69 -6.85 9.48
N ASN A 77 -14.76 -6.66 10.25
CA ASN A 77 -14.68 -6.05 11.56
C ASN A 77 -14.43 -7.11 12.65
N PHE A 78 -13.78 -6.72 13.73
CA PHE A 78 -13.75 -7.50 14.96
C PHE A 78 -14.88 -7.05 15.89
N ASN A 79 -15.62 -8.01 16.41
CA ASN A 79 -16.64 -7.73 17.42
C ASN A 79 -15.96 -7.25 18.72
N GLY A 80 -16.37 -6.07 19.21
CA GLY A 80 -15.85 -5.50 20.45
C GLY A 80 -14.54 -4.70 20.31
N ALA A 81 -14.02 -4.49 19.09
CA ALA A 81 -12.83 -3.68 18.83
C ALA A 81 -13.11 -2.59 17.76
N PRO A 82 -13.79 -1.49 18.12
CA PRO A 82 -14.09 -0.42 17.19
C PRO A 82 -12.82 0.16 16.56
N GLY A 83 -12.83 0.33 15.23
CA GLY A 83 -11.70 0.84 14.47
C GLY A 83 -10.68 -0.21 14.02
N LEU A 84 -10.69 -1.42 14.59
CA LEU A 84 -9.85 -2.52 14.18
C LEU A 84 -10.57 -3.39 13.14
N LYS A 85 -9.89 -3.65 12.03
CA LYS A 85 -10.34 -4.54 10.95
C LYS A 85 -9.25 -5.53 10.60
N TRP A 86 -9.65 -6.71 10.17
CA TRP A 86 -8.75 -7.61 9.44
C TRP A 86 -8.97 -7.42 7.94
N TYR A 87 -8.00 -7.77 7.15
CA TYR A 87 -8.16 -7.79 5.70
C TYR A 87 -7.37 -8.94 5.07
N VAL A 88 -7.88 -9.40 3.95
CA VAL A 88 -7.26 -10.43 3.13
C VAL A 88 -7.60 -10.16 1.66
N GLY A 89 -6.73 -10.55 0.77
CA GLY A 89 -7.02 -10.42 -0.65
C GLY A 89 -5.90 -10.82 -1.60
N PRO A 90 -6.22 -10.86 -2.90
CA PRO A 90 -5.24 -11.04 -3.95
C PRO A 90 -4.60 -9.74 -4.39
N GLY A 91 -3.46 -9.85 -5.06
CA GLY A 91 -2.76 -8.76 -5.70
C GLY A 91 -1.86 -9.20 -6.84
N ALA A 92 -1.21 -8.23 -7.42
CA ALA A 92 -0.17 -8.45 -8.42
C ALA A 92 0.88 -7.36 -8.31
N HIS A 93 2.08 -7.67 -8.76
CA HIS A 93 3.18 -6.73 -8.76
C HIS A 93 4.03 -6.80 -10.02
N ILE A 94 4.75 -5.71 -10.24
CA ILE A 94 5.89 -5.64 -11.16
C ILE A 94 7.03 -4.95 -10.43
N GLY A 95 8.23 -5.49 -10.58
CA GLY A 95 9.42 -4.93 -9.97
C GLY A 95 10.60 -4.89 -10.93
N PHE A 96 11.49 -3.96 -10.64
CA PHE A 96 12.71 -3.70 -11.42
C PHE A 96 13.88 -3.66 -10.47
N TYR A 97 14.98 -4.28 -10.87
CA TYR A 97 16.22 -4.24 -10.12
C TYR A 97 17.40 -3.96 -11.02
N ASP A 98 18.39 -3.31 -10.45
CA ASP A 98 19.62 -2.95 -11.12
C ASP A 98 20.78 -3.31 -10.18
N TYR A 99 21.57 -4.29 -10.58
CA TYR A 99 22.68 -4.81 -9.79
C TYR A 99 24.02 -4.57 -10.51
N TYR A 100 24.79 -3.64 -9.97
CA TYR A 100 26.13 -3.34 -10.40
C TYR A 100 27.18 -4.10 -9.58
N THR A 101 27.95 -4.94 -10.24
CA THR A 101 29.18 -5.51 -9.69
C THR A 101 30.36 -5.03 -10.57
N ARG A 102 31.55 -5.01 -10.02
CA ARG A 102 32.75 -4.46 -10.67
C ARG A 102 32.98 -4.93 -12.12
N ASN A 103 32.43 -6.09 -12.51
CA ASN A 103 32.61 -6.71 -13.83
C ASN A 103 31.30 -7.04 -14.55
N TYR A 104 30.14 -6.85 -13.92
CA TYR A 104 28.85 -7.22 -14.50
C TYR A 104 27.77 -6.21 -14.10
N HIS A 105 26.99 -5.84 -15.10
CA HIS A 105 25.73 -5.11 -14.93
C HIS A 105 24.60 -6.12 -15.18
N ILE A 106 23.73 -6.31 -14.21
CA ILE A 106 22.56 -7.16 -14.30
C ILE A 106 21.37 -6.30 -13.94
N ASP A 107 20.56 -6.00 -14.92
CA ASP A 107 19.24 -5.40 -14.77
C ASP A 107 18.19 -6.46 -15.06
N GLY A 108 17.07 -6.40 -14.37
CA GLY A 108 16.00 -7.36 -14.57
C GLY A 108 14.63 -6.83 -14.18
N THR A 109 13.63 -7.45 -14.77
CA THR A 109 12.23 -7.21 -14.47
C THR A 109 11.60 -8.50 -13.99
N TYR A 110 10.86 -8.42 -12.91
CA TYR A 110 10.07 -9.53 -12.39
C TYR A 110 8.64 -9.08 -12.16
N PHE A 111 7.72 -10.01 -12.22
CA PHE A 111 6.31 -9.77 -11.95
C PHE A 111 5.74 -10.99 -11.21
N GLY A 112 4.58 -10.82 -10.61
CA GLY A 112 3.99 -11.94 -9.89
C GLY A 112 2.60 -11.65 -9.37
N VAL A 113 2.08 -12.67 -8.70
CA VAL A 113 0.82 -12.59 -7.97
C VAL A 113 1.08 -12.54 -6.48
N ASP A 114 0.26 -11.76 -5.78
CA ASP A 114 0.40 -11.52 -4.36
C ASP A 114 -0.85 -12.02 -3.62
N GLY A 115 -0.64 -12.47 -2.40
CA GLY A 115 -1.66 -12.51 -1.37
C GLY A 115 -1.41 -11.41 -0.36
N VAL A 116 -2.43 -10.99 0.36
CA VAL A 116 -2.27 -10.12 1.52
C VAL A 116 -3.13 -10.62 2.67
N LEU A 117 -2.58 -10.58 3.87
CA LEU A 117 -3.27 -10.80 5.13
C LEU A 117 -2.79 -9.78 6.14
N GLY A 118 -3.71 -9.01 6.73
CA GLY A 118 -3.31 -7.95 7.63
C GLY A 118 -4.38 -7.50 8.61
N LEU A 119 -3.94 -6.59 9.47
CA LEU A 119 -4.76 -5.85 10.41
C LEU A 119 -4.67 -4.37 10.08
N ASP A 120 -5.80 -3.69 10.15
CA ASP A 120 -5.97 -2.27 9.86
C ASP A 120 -6.65 -1.59 11.04
N TYR A 121 -6.06 -0.54 11.57
CA TYR A 121 -6.60 0.20 12.68
C TYR A 121 -6.76 1.68 12.35
N LYS A 122 -7.98 2.18 12.44
CA LYS A 122 -8.32 3.60 12.29
C LYS A 122 -8.47 4.24 13.67
N PHE A 123 -7.60 5.20 13.96
CA PHE A 123 -7.65 5.94 15.21
C PHE A 123 -8.90 6.81 15.29
N ASN A 124 -9.63 6.67 16.38
CA ASN A 124 -10.82 7.50 16.63
C ASN A 124 -10.39 8.93 17.00
N GLY A 125 -11.00 9.93 16.37
CA GLY A 125 -10.68 11.35 16.61
C GLY A 125 -9.38 11.86 15.96
N ALA A 126 -8.63 11.02 15.25
CA ALA A 126 -7.44 11.42 14.51
C ALA A 126 -7.52 10.96 13.05
N PRO A 127 -7.05 11.74 12.08
CA PRO A 127 -7.01 11.35 10.67
C PRO A 127 -5.84 10.40 10.38
N ILE A 128 -5.66 9.38 11.22
CA ILE A 128 -4.55 8.43 11.15
C ILE A 128 -5.09 7.02 11.06
N ASN A 129 -4.52 6.25 10.15
CA ASN A 129 -4.69 4.83 10.02
C ASN A 129 -3.33 4.14 10.13
N MET A 130 -3.30 2.99 10.79
CA MET A 130 -2.13 2.10 10.85
C MET A 130 -2.53 0.72 10.40
N SER A 131 -1.62 0.04 9.70
CA SER A 131 -1.80 -1.37 9.38
C SER A 131 -0.51 -2.15 9.55
N ILE A 132 -0.68 -3.45 9.77
CA ILE A 132 0.39 -4.44 9.70
C ILE A 132 -0.09 -5.57 8.82
N ASP A 133 0.75 -6.01 7.89
CA ASP A 133 0.40 -7.09 6.96
C ASP A 133 1.59 -7.95 6.58
N TRP A 134 1.24 -9.12 6.05
CA TRP A 134 2.11 -10.05 5.37
C TRP A 134 1.61 -10.20 3.93
N GLN A 135 2.54 -10.10 2.97
CA GLN A 135 2.26 -10.13 1.55
C GLN A 135 3.08 -11.22 0.86
N PRO A 136 2.72 -12.50 1.01
CA PRO A 136 3.36 -13.57 0.25
C PRO A 136 3.10 -13.39 -1.24
N SER A 137 4.10 -13.69 -2.05
CA SER A 137 4.00 -13.61 -3.50
C SER A 137 4.57 -14.87 -4.19
N PHE A 138 4.11 -15.09 -5.41
CA PHE A 138 4.73 -16.03 -6.33
C PHE A 138 5.23 -15.25 -7.53
N GLU A 139 6.54 -15.26 -7.73
CA GLU A 139 7.22 -14.43 -8.72
C GLU A 139 7.49 -15.20 -9.99
N PHE A 140 7.51 -14.49 -11.11
CA PHE A 140 7.82 -14.96 -12.45
C PHE A 140 8.83 -14.01 -13.09
N GLY A 141 9.60 -14.50 -14.05
CA GLY A 141 10.67 -13.75 -14.73
C GLY A 141 12.01 -14.42 -14.51
N ASP A 142 13.03 -13.65 -14.18
CA ASP A 142 14.39 -14.17 -13.97
C ASP A 142 14.50 -15.10 -12.75
N TYR A 143 13.62 -14.94 -11.81
CA TYR A 143 13.40 -15.86 -10.69
C TYR A 143 11.94 -16.34 -10.71
N VAL A 144 11.74 -17.65 -10.57
CA VAL A 144 10.40 -18.24 -10.44
C VAL A 144 10.31 -18.93 -9.09
N GLY A 145 9.39 -18.47 -8.25
CA GLY A 145 9.21 -19.12 -6.96
C GLY A 145 8.42 -18.30 -5.95
N PHE A 146 8.25 -18.92 -4.79
CA PHE A 146 7.54 -18.31 -3.67
C PHE A 146 8.46 -17.37 -2.88
N VAL A 147 7.96 -16.18 -2.59
CA VAL A 147 8.62 -15.17 -1.74
C VAL A 147 7.68 -14.76 -0.63
N GLY A 148 8.07 -15.04 0.62
CA GLY A 148 7.27 -14.76 1.80
C GLY A 148 7.77 -13.60 2.66
N SER A 149 8.72 -12.80 2.16
CA SER A 149 9.39 -11.75 2.94
C SER A 149 8.77 -10.36 2.79
N TRP A 150 7.74 -10.20 1.96
CA TRP A 150 7.06 -8.93 1.78
C TRP A 150 5.98 -8.70 2.85
N GLY A 151 5.71 -7.43 3.13
CA GLY A 151 4.75 -6.98 4.13
C GLY A 151 5.33 -5.85 4.96
N GLY A 152 4.74 -5.58 6.14
CA GLY A 152 5.28 -4.58 7.06
C GLY A 152 4.21 -3.77 7.76
N ILE A 153 4.64 -2.62 8.27
CA ILE A 153 3.77 -1.68 8.98
C ILE A 153 3.58 -0.45 8.10
N ALA A 154 2.34 0.01 7.97
CA ALA A 154 2.05 1.26 7.30
C ALA A 154 1.40 2.27 8.26
N ILE A 155 1.70 3.55 8.05
CA ILE A 155 1.06 4.68 8.70
C ILE A 155 0.55 5.59 7.60
N ARG A 156 -0.75 5.92 7.64
CA ARG A 156 -1.44 6.68 6.60
C ARG A 156 -2.25 7.82 7.20
N TYR A 157 -2.30 8.93 6.51
CA TYR A 157 -3.27 9.99 6.72
C TYR A 157 -4.57 9.64 5.98
N THR A 158 -5.71 9.83 6.63
CA THR A 158 -7.03 9.47 6.09
C THR A 158 -7.86 10.71 5.77
N PHE A 159 -8.58 10.67 4.65
CA PHE A 159 -9.47 11.74 4.15
C PHE A 159 -10.66 11.19 3.37
#